data_21c796a3119c9c6ca0374cc366d928c6
#
_entry.id   21c796a3119c9c6ca0374cc366d928c6
#
_cell.length_a   1.000
_cell.length_b   1.000
_cell.length_c   1.000
_cell.angle_alpha   90.00
_cell.angle_beta   90.00
_cell.angle_gamma   90.00
#
_symmetry.space_group_name_H-M   'P 1'
#
loop_
_entity.id
_entity.type
_entity.pdbx_description
1 polymer ?
#
loop_
_entity_poly.entity_id
_entity_poly.type
_entity_poly.pdbx_seq_one_letter_code
_entity_poly.pdbx_strand_id
1 'polypeptide(L)'
;MKNAYIIDAIRTPFGRYAGGLASVRADDLGAVPIKALMQRNPNVDWEQVDDVIYGCANQAGEDNRNVGRMSALLAGLPYQVPATTINRLCGSSLDAIAIASRAIKAGEANLVIAGGLESMSRAPYVMGKSDSAFGRSQKIEDTTMGWRFINPKLKELYGVDTMPQTAENVAEQFNVNRADQDQFALVSQQRTASAQAKGFFSKEIVAVEIPQRKGDAVVIDTDEHPRASTTLEGLSKLTPVVKAEGTVTAGNASGINDGAAALLIASDEAVQAYNLKPRAKIIASIAVGVEPRIMGFAPAPAIKKLLKQANLTLEQMDVIELNEAFAAQALAVTRDLGLPDDSAKVNPNGGAIALGHPLGASGARLVTTALNQLEQTGGRYALCSMCIGVGQGIALIIERVI
;
A
#
# COMPACT_ATOMS: atom_id res chain seq x y z
N MET A 1 28.23 4.63 -3.88
CA MET A 1 27.04 3.86 -3.47
C MET A 1 26.60 3.03 -4.65
N LYS A 2 26.24 1.76 -4.42
CA LYS A 2 25.66 0.87 -5.44
C LYS A 2 24.27 1.38 -5.87
N ASN A 3 23.82 0.97 -7.04
CA ASN A 3 22.44 1.21 -7.47
C ASN A 3 21.51 0.11 -6.95
N ALA A 4 20.26 0.45 -6.69
CA ALA A 4 19.18 -0.48 -6.39
C ALA A 4 18.13 -0.37 -7.50
N TYR A 5 17.94 -1.45 -8.25
CA TYR A 5 17.05 -1.50 -9.41
C TYR A 5 15.81 -2.34 -9.10
N ILE A 6 14.66 -1.88 -9.52
CA ILE A 6 13.47 -2.70 -9.62
C ILE A 6 13.56 -3.49 -10.93
N ILE A 7 13.55 -4.81 -10.81
CA ILE A 7 13.61 -5.75 -11.93
C ILE A 7 12.22 -6.15 -12.37
N ASP A 8 11.37 -6.51 -11.41
CA ASP A 8 9.98 -6.89 -11.66
C ASP A 8 9.11 -6.47 -10.49
N ALA A 9 7.83 -6.27 -10.77
CA ALA A 9 6.84 -5.84 -9.79
C ALA A 9 5.48 -6.42 -10.17
N ILE A 10 4.80 -7.06 -9.19
CA ILE A 10 3.52 -7.72 -9.42
C ILE A 10 2.68 -7.71 -8.14
N ARG A 11 1.37 -7.79 -8.30
CA ARG A 11 0.42 -7.85 -7.19
C ARG A 11 -0.71 -8.83 -7.46
N THR A 12 -1.40 -9.25 -6.43
CA THR A 12 -2.72 -9.87 -6.59
C THR A 12 -3.76 -8.82 -7.00
N PRO A 13 -4.92 -9.19 -7.50
CA PRO A 13 -6.06 -8.29 -7.45
C PRO A 13 -6.33 -7.89 -6.00
N PHE A 14 -6.95 -6.72 -5.79
CA PHE A 14 -7.41 -6.31 -4.48
C PHE A 14 -8.87 -6.73 -4.28
N GLY A 15 -9.08 -7.59 -3.28
CA GLY A 15 -10.39 -8.04 -2.84
C GLY A 15 -11.08 -6.98 -1.99
N ARG A 16 -12.40 -6.87 -2.10
CA ARG A 16 -13.20 -6.12 -1.13
C ARG A 16 -13.36 -6.92 0.17
N TYR A 17 -13.67 -6.24 1.25
CA TYR A 17 -14.00 -6.90 2.53
C TYR A 17 -15.09 -7.97 2.34
N ALA A 18 -14.83 -9.17 2.87
CA ALA A 18 -15.67 -10.34 2.70
C ALA A 18 -15.98 -10.69 1.23
N GLY A 19 -15.10 -10.34 0.29
CA GLY A 19 -15.19 -10.63 -1.13
C GLY A 19 -14.53 -11.94 -1.54
N GLY A 20 -14.13 -12.03 -2.80
CA GLY A 20 -13.58 -13.25 -3.39
C GLY A 20 -12.29 -13.73 -2.72
N LEU A 21 -11.46 -12.83 -2.19
CA LEU A 21 -10.23 -13.19 -1.49
C LEU A 21 -10.44 -13.54 0.00
N ALA A 22 -11.62 -13.35 0.57
CA ALA A 22 -11.87 -13.52 2.00
C ALA A 22 -11.63 -14.96 2.52
N SER A 23 -11.70 -15.97 1.64
CA SER A 23 -11.41 -17.37 1.99
C SER A 23 -9.92 -17.72 1.94
N VAL A 24 -9.09 -16.87 1.34
CA VAL A 24 -7.64 -17.09 1.19
C VAL A 24 -6.93 -16.69 2.48
N ARG A 25 -6.12 -17.59 3.05
CA ARG A 25 -5.31 -17.27 4.22
C ARG A 25 -4.31 -16.16 3.91
N ALA A 26 -3.99 -15.36 4.90
CA ALA A 26 -3.07 -14.23 4.73
C ALA A 26 -1.67 -14.68 4.26
N ASP A 27 -1.13 -15.74 4.84
CA ASP A 27 0.17 -16.31 4.49
C ASP A 27 0.20 -16.89 3.08
N ASP A 28 -0.87 -17.57 2.64
CA ASP A 28 -1.04 -18.07 1.27
C ASP A 28 -1.16 -16.92 0.26
N LEU A 29 -1.94 -15.88 0.60
CA LEU A 29 -2.10 -14.70 -0.25
C LEU A 29 -0.77 -13.99 -0.50
N GLY A 30 0.05 -13.85 0.55
CA GLY A 30 1.39 -13.26 0.45
C GLY A 30 2.36 -14.07 -0.42
N ALA A 31 2.16 -15.39 -0.52
CA ALA A 31 2.98 -16.26 -1.35
C ALA A 31 2.74 -16.08 -2.86
N VAL A 32 1.53 -15.68 -3.27
CA VAL A 32 1.14 -15.58 -4.69
C VAL A 32 2.06 -14.68 -5.50
N PRO A 33 2.31 -13.39 -5.13
CA PRO A 33 3.17 -12.52 -5.92
C PRO A 33 4.65 -12.96 -5.86
N ILE A 34 5.13 -13.57 -4.77
CA ILE A 34 6.50 -14.12 -4.71
C ILE A 34 6.65 -15.25 -5.72
N LYS A 35 5.72 -16.20 -5.74
CA LYS A 35 5.71 -17.30 -6.71
C LYS A 35 5.67 -16.80 -8.14
N ALA A 36 4.88 -15.77 -8.41
CA ALA A 36 4.81 -15.15 -9.74
C ALA A 36 6.14 -14.50 -10.14
N LEU A 37 6.83 -13.79 -9.22
CA LEU A 37 8.18 -13.26 -9.51
C LEU A 37 9.16 -14.37 -9.89
N MET A 38 9.12 -15.51 -9.17
CA MET A 38 9.98 -16.66 -9.48
C MET A 38 9.72 -17.22 -10.88
N GLN A 39 8.45 -17.35 -11.27
CA GLN A 39 8.07 -17.86 -12.59
C GLN A 39 8.47 -16.90 -13.72
N ARG A 40 8.37 -15.59 -13.48
CA ARG A 40 8.66 -14.54 -14.47
C ARG A 40 10.16 -14.29 -14.67
N ASN A 41 10.99 -14.69 -13.70
CA ASN A 41 12.44 -14.46 -13.71
C ASN A 41 13.21 -15.80 -13.59
N PRO A 42 13.11 -16.70 -14.59
CA PRO A 42 13.66 -18.05 -14.52
C PRO A 42 15.20 -18.12 -14.52
N ASN A 43 15.87 -17.01 -14.86
CA ASN A 43 17.33 -16.94 -14.86
C ASN A 43 17.91 -16.67 -13.47
N VAL A 44 17.09 -16.31 -12.49
CA VAL A 44 17.54 -16.03 -11.13
C VAL A 44 17.81 -17.33 -10.39
N ASP A 45 18.96 -17.39 -9.76
CA ASP A 45 19.24 -18.41 -8.73
C ASP A 45 18.58 -17.96 -7.41
N TRP A 46 17.45 -18.54 -7.11
CA TRP A 46 16.62 -18.16 -5.96
C TRP A 46 17.25 -18.51 -4.62
N GLU A 47 18.28 -19.36 -4.57
CA GLU A 47 19.08 -19.60 -3.35
C GLU A 47 19.96 -18.39 -2.99
N GLN A 48 20.22 -17.49 -3.94
CA GLN A 48 21.04 -16.31 -3.77
C GLN A 48 20.24 -15.05 -3.40
N VAL A 49 18.95 -15.18 -3.12
CA VAL A 49 18.17 -14.07 -2.56
C VAL A 49 18.63 -13.82 -1.13
N ASP A 50 19.14 -12.62 -0.87
CA ASP A 50 19.70 -12.25 0.43
C ASP A 50 18.65 -12.08 1.51
N ASP A 51 17.46 -11.56 1.17
CA ASP A 51 16.37 -11.39 2.12
C ASP A 51 15.01 -11.23 1.42
N VAL A 52 13.93 -11.56 2.11
CA VAL A 52 12.55 -11.18 1.79
C VAL A 52 12.05 -10.23 2.86
N ILE A 53 11.77 -8.98 2.49
CA ILE A 53 11.28 -7.94 3.41
C ILE A 53 9.82 -7.66 3.09
N TYR A 54 8.91 -8.11 3.96
CA TYR A 54 7.48 -8.07 3.72
C TYR A 54 6.76 -7.21 4.75
N GLY A 55 5.94 -6.27 4.27
CA GLY A 55 5.09 -5.44 5.10
C GLY A 55 3.78 -6.15 5.48
N CYS A 56 3.40 -6.06 6.76
CA CYS A 56 2.09 -6.46 7.24
C CYS A 56 1.74 -5.66 8.50
N ALA A 57 0.55 -5.07 8.55
CA ALA A 57 0.17 -4.20 9.64
C ALA A 57 -0.49 -4.94 10.82
N ASN A 58 -1.35 -5.92 10.56
CA ASN A 58 -2.14 -6.54 11.61
C ASN A 58 -1.31 -7.51 12.48
N GLN A 59 -0.81 -8.59 11.93
CA GLN A 59 -0.01 -9.62 12.59
C GLN A 59 -0.68 -10.29 13.81
N ALA A 60 -2.01 -10.25 13.91
CA ALA A 60 -2.76 -10.79 15.05
C ALA A 60 -3.35 -12.18 14.80
N GLY A 61 -3.49 -12.59 13.52
CA GLY A 61 -4.11 -13.84 13.11
C GLY A 61 -3.16 -14.79 12.38
N GLU A 62 -3.54 -15.21 11.19
CA GLU A 62 -2.76 -16.08 10.31
C GLU A 62 -1.47 -15.42 9.82
N ASP A 63 -1.42 -14.11 9.92
CA ASP A 63 -0.30 -13.21 9.66
C ASP A 63 0.65 -13.01 10.87
N ASN A 64 0.46 -13.78 11.94
CA ASN A 64 1.31 -13.72 13.13
C ASN A 64 2.73 -14.28 12.89
N ARG A 65 3.59 -14.15 13.89
CA ARG A 65 5.01 -14.53 13.90
C ARG A 65 5.81 -13.77 12.86
N ASN A 66 6.02 -14.32 11.69
CA ASN A 66 6.75 -13.73 10.59
C ASN A 66 6.10 -14.17 9.29
N VAL A 67 5.00 -13.48 8.92
CA VAL A 67 4.23 -13.82 7.74
C VAL A 67 5.05 -13.69 6.45
N GLY A 68 6.02 -12.79 6.38
CA GLY A 68 6.95 -12.70 5.25
C GLY A 68 7.74 -13.99 5.07
N ARG A 69 8.22 -14.60 6.17
CA ARG A 69 8.90 -15.89 6.12
C ARG A 69 7.96 -17.02 5.73
N MET A 70 6.76 -17.04 6.29
CA MET A 70 5.76 -18.06 5.94
C MET A 70 5.38 -17.98 4.45
N SER A 71 5.10 -16.78 3.95
CA SER A 71 4.79 -16.57 2.52
C SER A 71 5.95 -16.96 1.60
N ALA A 72 7.20 -16.65 1.97
CA ALA A 72 8.38 -17.05 1.21
C ALA A 72 8.49 -18.57 1.06
N LEU A 73 8.29 -19.30 2.15
CA LEU A 73 8.32 -20.78 2.16
C LEU A 73 7.15 -21.38 1.38
N LEU A 74 5.94 -20.83 1.54
CA LEU A 74 4.74 -21.27 0.81
C LEU A 74 4.83 -20.98 -0.70
N ALA A 75 5.55 -19.93 -1.09
CA ALA A 75 5.85 -19.64 -2.49
C ALA A 75 6.82 -20.63 -3.12
N GLY A 76 7.53 -21.42 -2.31
CA GLY A 76 8.55 -22.38 -2.76
C GLY A 76 9.95 -21.79 -2.86
N LEU A 77 10.23 -20.63 -2.25
CA LEU A 77 11.60 -20.16 -2.11
C LEU A 77 12.43 -21.16 -1.29
N PRO A 78 13.72 -21.33 -1.63
CA PRO A 78 14.61 -22.19 -0.86
C PRO A 78 14.64 -21.80 0.62
N TYR A 79 14.67 -22.77 1.51
CA TYR A 79 14.61 -22.53 2.97
C TYR A 79 15.85 -21.78 3.52
N GLN A 80 16.92 -21.71 2.74
CA GLN A 80 18.12 -20.94 3.05
C GLN A 80 17.87 -19.42 2.98
N VAL A 81 16.92 -18.98 2.16
CA VAL A 81 16.58 -17.56 2.00
C VAL A 81 15.88 -17.04 3.26
N PRO A 82 16.47 -16.10 4.00
CA PRO A 82 15.83 -15.51 5.17
C PRO A 82 14.65 -14.63 4.77
N ALA A 83 13.82 -14.28 5.76
CA ALA A 83 12.76 -13.29 5.55
C ALA A 83 12.41 -12.58 6.85
N THR A 84 11.93 -11.35 6.74
CA THR A 84 11.43 -10.55 7.85
C THR A 84 10.08 -9.93 7.54
N THR A 85 9.28 -9.72 8.58
CA THR A 85 8.05 -8.95 8.50
C THR A 85 8.24 -7.62 9.21
N ILE A 86 7.93 -6.52 8.51
CA ILE A 86 8.01 -5.18 9.08
C ILE A 86 6.63 -4.54 9.19
N ASN A 87 6.49 -3.65 10.14
CA ASN A 87 5.25 -2.92 10.38
C ASN A 87 5.51 -1.41 10.46
N ARG A 88 5.07 -0.70 9.43
CA ARG A 88 4.88 0.75 9.42
C ARG A 88 3.43 1.04 9.03
N LEU A 89 2.48 0.27 9.58
CA LEU A 89 1.05 0.35 9.27
C LEU A 89 0.81 0.42 7.75
N CYS A 90 0.05 1.42 7.26
CA CYS A 90 -0.25 1.60 5.84
C CYS A 90 1.00 1.64 4.95
N GLY A 91 2.11 2.17 5.44
CA GLY A 91 3.37 2.33 4.71
C GLY A 91 4.30 1.13 4.71
N SER A 92 3.88 -0.02 5.26
CA SER A 92 4.77 -1.17 5.50
C SER A 92 5.50 -1.65 4.24
N SER A 93 4.81 -1.91 3.13
CA SER A 93 5.50 -2.38 1.92
C SER A 93 6.32 -1.29 1.20
N LEU A 94 5.94 -0.01 1.31
CA LEU A 94 6.78 1.07 0.78
C LEU A 94 8.08 1.19 1.59
N ASP A 95 8.01 0.99 2.91
CA ASP A 95 9.19 0.93 3.77
C ASP A 95 10.03 -0.34 3.52
N ALA A 96 9.41 -1.48 3.23
CA ALA A 96 10.11 -2.70 2.82
C ALA A 96 10.98 -2.45 1.58
N ILE A 97 10.44 -1.78 0.55
CA ILE A 97 11.18 -1.38 -0.65
C ILE A 97 12.30 -0.40 -0.30
N ALA A 98 12.04 0.54 0.61
CA ALA A 98 13.04 1.50 1.06
C ALA A 98 14.20 0.83 1.84
N ILE A 99 13.89 -0.16 2.69
CA ILE A 99 14.90 -0.95 3.43
C ILE A 99 15.73 -1.78 2.47
N ALA A 100 15.11 -2.51 1.54
CA ALA A 100 15.80 -3.27 0.50
C ALA A 100 16.76 -2.40 -0.32
N SER A 101 16.28 -1.23 -0.74
CA SER A 101 17.11 -0.26 -1.47
C SER A 101 18.33 0.22 -0.65
N ARG A 102 18.14 0.48 0.66
CA ARG A 102 19.23 0.88 1.56
C ARG A 102 20.26 -0.23 1.75
N ALA A 103 19.82 -1.47 1.96
CA ALA A 103 20.71 -2.63 2.11
C ALA A 103 21.57 -2.83 0.85
N ILE A 104 20.96 -2.76 -0.34
CA ILE A 104 21.69 -2.87 -1.61
C ILE A 104 22.68 -1.72 -1.79
N LYS A 105 22.25 -0.48 -1.55
CA LYS A 105 23.12 0.71 -1.68
C LYS A 105 24.28 0.71 -0.68
N ALA A 106 24.09 0.12 0.50
CA ALA A 106 25.13 -0.07 1.50
C ALA A 106 26.10 -1.22 1.15
N GLY A 107 25.73 -2.10 0.22
CA GLY A 107 26.52 -3.26 -0.17
C GLY A 107 26.31 -4.48 0.75
N GLU A 108 25.25 -4.48 1.55
CA GLU A 108 24.89 -5.57 2.46
C GLU A 108 24.06 -6.65 1.77
N ALA A 109 23.42 -6.32 0.64
CA ALA A 109 22.61 -7.24 -0.16
C ALA A 109 22.80 -6.96 -1.67
N ASN A 110 22.52 -7.97 -2.51
CA ASN A 110 22.54 -7.87 -3.96
C ASN A 110 21.18 -8.18 -4.60
N LEU A 111 20.39 -9.05 -3.99
CA LEU A 111 19.09 -9.49 -4.52
C LEU A 111 18.08 -9.63 -3.38
N VAL A 112 17.01 -8.83 -3.42
CA VAL A 112 16.01 -8.78 -2.35
C VAL A 112 14.61 -8.81 -2.94
N ILE A 113 13.71 -9.58 -2.33
CA ILE A 113 12.27 -9.48 -2.57
C ILE A 113 11.69 -8.51 -1.52
N ALA A 114 11.05 -7.45 -1.96
CA ALA A 114 10.38 -6.50 -1.07
C ALA A 114 8.92 -6.32 -1.46
N GLY A 115 8.03 -6.30 -0.48
CA GLY A 115 6.60 -6.18 -0.74
C GLY A 115 5.79 -6.20 0.54
N GLY A 116 4.61 -6.79 0.47
CA GLY A 116 3.77 -6.98 1.64
C GLY A 116 2.37 -7.45 1.30
N LEU A 117 1.62 -7.69 2.34
CA LEU A 117 0.27 -8.22 2.27
C LEU A 117 -0.61 -7.64 3.37
N GLU A 118 -1.91 -7.71 3.17
CA GLU A 118 -2.90 -7.57 4.22
C GLU A 118 -4.12 -8.41 3.88
N SER A 119 -4.66 -9.15 4.84
CA SER A 119 -5.99 -9.73 4.75
C SER A 119 -6.86 -9.15 5.87
N MET A 120 -7.58 -8.09 5.55
CA MET A 120 -8.43 -7.41 6.51
C MET A 120 -9.74 -8.18 6.74
N SER A 121 -10.17 -8.99 5.76
CA SER A 121 -11.33 -9.89 5.90
C SER A 121 -11.10 -11.00 6.94
N ARG A 122 -9.85 -11.41 7.13
CA ARG A 122 -9.47 -12.49 8.05
C ARG A 122 -8.83 -11.99 9.34
N ALA A 123 -8.86 -10.69 9.57
CA ALA A 123 -8.39 -10.10 10.82
C ALA A 123 -9.18 -10.68 12.00
N PRO A 124 -8.51 -11.29 13.01
CA PRO A 124 -9.21 -12.01 14.06
C PRO A 124 -9.80 -11.10 15.13
N TYR A 125 -10.72 -11.63 15.89
CA TYR A 125 -11.05 -11.09 17.21
C TYR A 125 -9.95 -11.47 18.21
N VAL A 126 -9.61 -10.56 19.11
CA VAL A 126 -8.60 -10.77 20.14
C VAL A 126 -9.15 -10.40 21.53
N MET A 127 -8.66 -11.09 22.54
CA MET A 127 -9.03 -10.86 23.93
C MET A 127 -7.77 -10.81 24.79
N GLY A 128 -7.62 -9.75 25.58
CA GLY A 128 -6.55 -9.65 26.56
C GLY A 128 -6.70 -10.64 27.71
N LYS A 129 -5.60 -10.97 28.36
CA LYS A 129 -5.66 -11.71 29.63
C LYS A 129 -6.28 -10.82 30.73
N SER A 130 -6.94 -11.44 31.70
CA SER A 130 -7.45 -10.72 32.86
C SER A 130 -6.29 -10.18 33.71
N ASP A 131 -6.40 -8.93 34.15
CA ASP A 131 -5.45 -8.29 35.07
C ASP A 131 -5.62 -8.77 36.50
N SER A 132 -6.70 -9.48 36.81
CA SER A 132 -7.02 -9.99 38.14
C SER A 132 -7.52 -11.42 38.12
N ALA A 133 -7.26 -12.17 39.22
CA ALA A 133 -7.86 -13.48 39.38
C ALA A 133 -9.39 -13.36 39.46
N PHE A 134 -10.08 -14.27 38.76
CA PHE A 134 -11.55 -14.30 38.68
C PHE A 134 -12.17 -13.02 38.06
N GLY A 135 -11.44 -12.27 37.26
CA GLY A 135 -11.96 -11.10 36.54
C GLY A 135 -13.13 -11.47 35.64
N ARG A 136 -14.16 -10.60 35.61
CA ARG A 136 -15.40 -10.80 34.83
C ARG A 136 -15.60 -9.74 33.73
N SER A 137 -14.61 -8.87 33.49
CA SER A 137 -14.67 -7.75 32.54
C SER A 137 -13.84 -8.03 31.29
N GLN A 138 -13.98 -9.22 30.70
CA GLN A 138 -13.26 -9.54 29.47
C GLN A 138 -13.85 -8.77 28.29
N LYS A 139 -12.99 -8.16 27.47
CA LYS A 139 -13.36 -7.46 26.25
C LYS A 139 -12.81 -8.16 25.03
N ILE A 140 -13.64 -8.43 24.06
CA ILE A 140 -13.24 -8.92 22.74
C ILE A 140 -13.12 -7.71 21.82
N GLU A 141 -12.00 -7.61 21.12
CA GLU A 141 -11.71 -6.52 20.20
C GLU A 141 -11.54 -7.05 18.77
N ASP A 142 -12.17 -6.35 17.80
CA ASP A 142 -12.02 -6.62 16.38
C ASP A 142 -10.71 -5.97 15.90
N THR A 143 -9.85 -6.74 15.25
CA THR A 143 -8.56 -6.26 14.74
C THR A 143 -8.61 -5.82 13.28
N THR A 144 -9.77 -5.86 12.63
CA THR A 144 -9.94 -5.44 11.23
C THR A 144 -9.51 -4.00 11.01
N MET A 145 -9.91 -3.11 11.91
CA MET A 145 -9.61 -1.68 11.83
C MET A 145 -9.56 -1.05 13.24
N GLY A 146 -8.81 0.04 13.37
CA GLY A 146 -8.85 0.88 14.56
C GLY A 146 -7.95 0.42 15.70
N TRP A 147 -8.19 1.03 16.84
CA TRP A 147 -7.41 0.86 18.05
C TRP A 147 -7.86 -0.35 18.85
N ARG A 148 -6.89 -1.09 19.38
CA ARG A 148 -7.07 -2.18 20.35
C ARG A 148 -5.99 -2.12 21.41
N PHE A 149 -6.27 -2.60 22.63
CA PHE A 149 -5.33 -2.58 23.76
C PHE A 149 -4.72 -1.19 23.98
N ILE A 150 -5.56 -0.16 23.99
CA ILE A 150 -5.15 1.25 24.05
C ILE A 150 -4.33 1.52 25.31
N ASN A 151 -3.11 2.04 25.16
CA ASN A 151 -2.31 2.56 26.26
C ASN A 151 -2.95 3.86 26.80
N PRO A 152 -3.34 3.93 28.08
CA PRO A 152 -4.01 5.11 28.66
C PRO A 152 -3.17 6.39 28.55
N LYS A 153 -1.85 6.28 28.73
CA LYS A 153 -0.93 7.42 28.63
C LYS A 153 -0.80 7.93 27.22
N LEU A 154 -0.77 7.03 26.23
CA LEU A 154 -0.77 7.43 24.80
C LEU A 154 -2.06 8.16 24.45
N LYS A 155 -3.21 7.65 24.92
CA LYS A 155 -4.52 8.28 24.73
C LYS A 155 -4.59 9.68 25.33
N GLU A 156 -4.04 9.86 26.51
CA GLU A 156 -3.98 11.16 27.19
C GLU A 156 -3.12 12.18 26.41
N LEU A 157 -1.95 11.75 25.92
CA LEU A 157 -0.99 12.64 25.28
C LEU A 157 -1.34 13.00 23.83
N TYR A 158 -1.87 12.07 23.06
CA TYR A 158 -2.02 12.20 21.60
C TYR A 158 -3.42 11.86 21.07
N GLY A 159 -4.32 11.41 21.93
CA GLY A 159 -5.61 10.89 21.50
C GLY A 159 -5.51 9.51 20.82
N VAL A 160 -6.65 8.98 20.47
CA VAL A 160 -6.82 7.71 19.73
C VAL A 160 -7.92 7.87 18.69
N ASP A 161 -7.87 8.94 17.92
CA ASP A 161 -8.82 9.22 16.86
C ASP A 161 -8.89 8.02 15.89
N THR A 162 -10.09 7.67 15.46
CA THR A 162 -10.26 6.70 14.39
C THR A 162 -9.74 7.26 13.07
N MET A 163 -9.47 6.41 12.09
CA MET A 163 -8.97 6.88 10.79
C MET A 163 -9.91 7.89 10.12
N PRO A 164 -11.26 7.67 10.10
CA PRO A 164 -12.19 8.71 9.60
C PRO A 164 -12.14 10.02 10.39
N GLN A 165 -11.95 9.97 11.73
CA GLN A 165 -11.81 11.18 12.54
C GLN A 165 -10.54 11.97 12.18
N THR A 166 -9.42 11.28 11.94
CA THR A 166 -8.20 11.96 11.47
C THR A 166 -8.39 12.63 10.11
N ALA A 167 -9.17 12.02 9.22
CA ALA A 167 -9.52 12.62 7.93
C ALA A 167 -10.42 13.84 8.08
N GLU A 168 -11.40 13.79 8.99
CA GLU A 168 -12.25 14.95 9.31
C GLU A 168 -11.42 16.10 9.92
N ASN A 169 -10.47 15.79 10.82
CA ASN A 169 -9.54 16.79 11.37
C ASN A 169 -8.72 17.47 10.26
N VAL A 170 -8.26 16.71 9.26
CA VAL A 170 -7.56 17.26 8.09
C VAL A 170 -8.50 18.13 7.26
N ALA A 171 -9.74 17.68 7.00
CA ALA A 171 -10.72 18.45 6.26
C ALA A 171 -10.99 19.81 6.91
N GLU A 172 -11.16 19.83 8.22
CA GLU A 172 -11.38 21.08 9.00
C GLU A 172 -10.14 21.99 8.96
N GLN A 173 -8.97 21.43 9.30
CA GLN A 173 -7.74 22.22 9.43
C GLN A 173 -7.28 22.83 8.10
N PHE A 174 -7.49 22.12 6.99
CA PHE A 174 -7.06 22.54 5.66
C PHE A 174 -8.20 23.04 4.77
N ASN A 175 -9.39 23.24 5.33
CA ASN A 175 -10.58 23.76 4.64
C ASN A 175 -10.96 22.96 3.38
N VAL A 176 -10.96 21.62 3.48
CA VAL A 176 -11.36 20.72 2.39
C VAL A 176 -12.85 20.39 2.57
N ASN A 177 -13.71 20.96 1.74
CA ASN A 177 -15.14 20.78 1.85
C ASN A 177 -15.61 19.42 1.28
N ARG A 178 -16.87 19.07 1.55
CA ARG A 178 -17.50 17.80 1.12
C ARG A 178 -17.59 17.68 -0.40
N ALA A 179 -17.95 18.74 -1.10
CA ALA A 179 -18.13 18.72 -2.55
C ALA A 179 -16.83 18.41 -3.29
N ASP A 180 -15.71 19.01 -2.84
CA ASP A 180 -14.38 18.73 -3.40
C ASP A 180 -13.96 17.28 -3.14
N GLN A 181 -14.24 16.74 -1.95
CA GLN A 181 -13.94 15.36 -1.61
C GLN A 181 -14.72 14.36 -2.48
N ASP A 182 -16.02 14.61 -2.68
CA ASP A 182 -16.85 13.77 -3.54
C ASP A 182 -16.42 13.86 -5.01
N GLN A 183 -16.04 15.04 -5.48
CA GLN A 183 -15.52 15.24 -6.83
C GLN A 183 -14.19 14.49 -7.02
N PHE A 184 -13.27 14.54 -6.06
CA PHE A 184 -12.01 13.80 -6.07
C PHE A 184 -12.26 12.28 -6.13
N ALA A 185 -13.19 11.79 -5.31
CA ALA A 185 -13.57 10.37 -5.29
C ALA A 185 -14.18 9.92 -6.63
N LEU A 186 -15.02 10.74 -7.24
CA LEU A 186 -15.58 10.47 -8.57
C LEU A 186 -14.47 10.36 -9.62
N VAL A 187 -13.51 11.28 -9.63
CA VAL A 187 -12.37 11.25 -10.56
C VAL A 187 -11.53 9.99 -10.36
N SER A 188 -11.27 9.56 -9.13
CA SER A 188 -10.56 8.31 -8.82
C SER A 188 -11.30 7.11 -9.43
N GLN A 189 -12.62 7.00 -9.26
CA GLN A 189 -13.43 5.91 -9.84
C GLN A 189 -13.40 5.93 -11.39
N GLN A 190 -13.54 7.10 -11.99
CA GLN A 190 -13.53 7.26 -13.45
C GLN A 190 -12.18 6.88 -14.07
N ARG A 191 -11.06 7.31 -13.45
CA ARG A 191 -9.71 6.95 -13.87
C ARG A 191 -9.47 5.45 -13.76
N THR A 192 -9.90 4.83 -12.65
CA THR A 192 -9.79 3.37 -12.47
C THR A 192 -10.61 2.61 -13.51
N ALA A 193 -11.85 3.00 -13.76
CA ALA A 193 -12.69 2.37 -14.78
C ALA A 193 -12.08 2.47 -16.17
N SER A 194 -11.52 3.65 -16.52
CA SER A 194 -10.80 3.84 -17.79
C SER A 194 -9.54 2.97 -17.88
N ALA A 195 -8.76 2.88 -16.81
CA ALA A 195 -7.56 2.04 -16.76
C ALA A 195 -7.90 0.55 -16.89
N GLN A 196 -8.94 0.07 -16.22
CA GLN A 196 -9.43 -1.30 -16.34
C GLN A 196 -9.89 -1.59 -17.78
N ALA A 197 -10.68 -0.70 -18.39
CA ALA A 197 -11.17 -0.87 -19.76
C ALA A 197 -10.04 -0.92 -20.80
N LYS A 198 -8.91 -0.24 -20.54
CA LYS A 198 -7.71 -0.25 -21.38
C LYS A 198 -6.77 -1.43 -21.09
N GLY A 199 -7.09 -2.29 -20.11
CA GLY A 199 -6.23 -3.39 -19.69
C GLY A 199 -4.94 -2.95 -18.99
N PHE A 200 -4.89 -1.74 -18.43
CA PHE A 200 -3.68 -1.22 -17.78
C PHE A 200 -3.17 -2.15 -16.67
N PHE A 201 -4.07 -2.62 -15.81
CA PHE A 201 -3.72 -3.43 -14.65
C PHE A 201 -3.36 -4.88 -14.98
N SER A 202 -3.61 -5.36 -16.19
CA SER A 202 -3.26 -6.74 -16.60
C SER A 202 -1.76 -7.03 -16.55
N LYS A 203 -0.91 -5.99 -16.61
CA LYS A 203 0.54 -6.12 -16.53
C LYS A 203 1.05 -6.30 -15.10
N GLU A 204 0.26 -5.88 -14.11
CA GLU A 204 0.66 -5.89 -12.71
C GLU A 204 -0.10 -6.90 -11.85
N ILE A 205 -1.19 -7.48 -12.36
CA ILE A 205 -2.02 -8.44 -11.63
C ILE A 205 -1.63 -9.87 -12.00
N VAL A 206 -1.38 -10.69 -10.96
CA VAL A 206 -1.36 -12.14 -11.04
C VAL A 206 -2.64 -12.69 -10.42
N ALA A 207 -3.31 -13.59 -11.12
CA ALA A 207 -4.55 -14.21 -10.65
C ALA A 207 -4.31 -15.02 -9.36
N VAL A 208 -5.33 -15.04 -8.50
CA VAL A 208 -5.39 -15.90 -7.31
C VAL A 208 -6.34 -17.04 -7.60
N GLU A 209 -5.81 -18.26 -7.61
CA GLU A 209 -6.60 -19.48 -7.78
C GLU A 209 -7.03 -20.03 -6.42
N ILE A 210 -8.33 -20.19 -6.23
CA ILE A 210 -8.93 -20.67 -4.99
C ILE A 210 -9.47 -22.07 -5.20
N PRO A 211 -8.79 -23.11 -4.72
CA PRO A 211 -9.23 -24.51 -4.88
C PRO A 211 -10.62 -24.71 -4.28
N GLN A 212 -11.48 -25.44 -4.98
CA GLN A 212 -12.81 -25.80 -4.53
C GLN A 212 -12.84 -27.26 -4.07
N ARG A 213 -13.75 -27.59 -3.16
CA ARG A 213 -13.94 -29.00 -2.72
C ARG A 213 -14.43 -29.89 -3.87
N LYS A 214 -15.14 -29.34 -4.85
CA LYS A 214 -15.62 -30.02 -6.06
C LYS A 214 -15.60 -29.00 -7.21
N GLY A 215 -15.22 -29.46 -8.41
CA GLY A 215 -15.14 -28.61 -9.60
C GLY A 215 -13.80 -27.87 -9.73
N ASP A 216 -13.77 -26.93 -10.68
CA ASP A 216 -12.58 -26.14 -10.99
C ASP A 216 -12.31 -25.09 -9.91
N ALA A 217 -11.08 -24.63 -9.81
CA ALA A 217 -10.71 -23.52 -8.93
C ALA A 217 -11.45 -22.25 -9.35
N VAL A 218 -11.85 -21.44 -8.36
CA VAL A 218 -12.31 -20.08 -8.63
C VAL A 218 -11.09 -19.19 -8.85
N VAL A 219 -11.08 -18.47 -9.97
CA VAL A 219 -9.99 -17.58 -10.35
C VAL A 219 -10.41 -16.14 -10.10
N ILE A 220 -9.66 -15.42 -9.26
CA ILE A 220 -9.82 -13.99 -9.03
C ILE A 220 -8.65 -13.27 -9.72
N ASP A 221 -8.92 -12.51 -10.77
CA ASP A 221 -7.93 -11.87 -11.64
C ASP A 221 -8.16 -10.37 -11.84
N THR A 222 -9.16 -9.81 -11.18
CA THR A 222 -9.59 -8.42 -11.32
C THR A 222 -9.87 -7.80 -9.95
N ASP A 223 -9.48 -6.53 -9.77
CA ASP A 223 -9.80 -5.77 -8.56
C ASP A 223 -11.31 -5.67 -8.35
N GLU A 224 -11.79 -6.04 -7.16
CA GLU A 224 -13.22 -6.12 -6.85
C GLU A 224 -13.82 -4.81 -6.31
N HIS A 225 -12.97 -3.90 -5.84
CA HIS A 225 -13.45 -2.68 -5.14
C HIS A 225 -13.97 -1.58 -6.08
N PRO A 226 -13.48 -1.42 -7.34
CA PRO A 226 -13.89 -0.35 -8.24
C PRO A 226 -15.40 -0.32 -8.50
N ARG A 227 -15.97 0.89 -8.57
CA ARG A 227 -17.39 1.15 -8.83
C ARG A 227 -17.55 2.09 -10.02
N ALA A 228 -17.46 1.55 -11.22
CA ALA A 228 -17.55 2.32 -12.47
C ALA A 228 -18.87 3.12 -12.62
N SER A 229 -19.94 2.72 -11.94
CA SER A 229 -21.23 3.40 -11.96
C SER A 229 -21.37 4.55 -10.94
N THR A 230 -20.28 4.92 -10.25
CA THR A 230 -20.30 6.02 -9.28
C THR A 230 -20.69 7.34 -9.96
N THR A 231 -21.59 8.09 -9.31
CA THR A 231 -22.00 9.43 -9.75
C THR A 231 -21.85 10.43 -8.60
N LEU A 232 -21.68 11.71 -8.95
CA LEU A 232 -21.60 12.78 -7.95
C LEU A 232 -22.90 12.87 -7.12
N GLU A 233 -24.05 12.70 -7.75
CA GLU A 233 -25.35 12.66 -7.07
C GLU A 233 -25.42 11.50 -6.06
N GLY A 234 -24.91 10.31 -6.41
CA GLY A 234 -24.84 9.16 -5.52
C GLY A 234 -23.94 9.44 -4.32
N LEU A 235 -22.75 10.01 -4.55
CA LEU A 235 -21.81 10.38 -3.49
C LEU A 235 -22.39 11.42 -2.53
N SER A 236 -23.03 12.47 -3.04
CA SER A 236 -23.58 13.56 -2.22
C SER A 236 -24.69 13.11 -1.24
N LYS A 237 -25.36 11.99 -1.53
CA LYS A 237 -26.42 11.39 -0.68
C LYS A 237 -25.87 10.53 0.47
N LEU A 238 -24.56 10.22 0.47
CA LEU A 238 -23.98 9.39 1.50
C LEU A 238 -23.87 10.13 2.84
N THR A 239 -24.25 9.42 3.91
CA THR A 239 -24.17 9.96 5.27
C THR A 239 -22.72 10.06 5.73
N PRO A 240 -22.30 11.18 6.35
CA PRO A 240 -21.01 11.29 7.00
C PRO A 240 -20.82 10.25 8.09
N VAL A 241 -19.61 9.69 8.23
CA VAL A 241 -19.33 8.56 9.14
C VAL A 241 -18.77 8.99 10.50
N VAL A 242 -18.41 10.26 10.67
CA VAL A 242 -17.79 10.77 11.91
C VAL A 242 -18.78 11.58 12.74
N LYS A 243 -19.41 12.55 12.13
CA LYS A 243 -20.40 13.47 12.77
C LYS A 243 -21.45 13.90 11.76
N ALA A 244 -22.62 14.32 12.22
CA ALA A 244 -23.77 14.65 11.36
C ALA A 244 -23.42 15.70 10.27
N GLU A 245 -22.71 16.74 10.64
CA GLU A 245 -22.24 17.81 9.72
C GLU A 245 -20.82 17.55 9.22
N GLY A 246 -20.40 16.29 9.19
CA GLY A 246 -19.07 15.89 8.70
C GLY A 246 -18.99 15.83 7.18
N THR A 247 -17.77 15.64 6.69
CA THR A 247 -17.48 15.63 5.26
C THR A 247 -17.03 14.26 4.77
N VAL A 248 -16.48 13.41 5.66
CA VAL A 248 -15.96 12.09 5.34
C VAL A 248 -17.09 11.07 5.25
N THR A 249 -17.16 10.34 4.15
CA THR A 249 -18.17 9.29 3.90
C THR A 249 -17.51 8.01 3.40
N ALA A 250 -18.28 6.93 3.33
CA ALA A 250 -17.82 5.67 2.71
C ALA A 250 -17.52 5.81 1.21
N GLY A 251 -17.99 6.86 0.53
CA GLY A 251 -17.76 7.08 -0.89
C GLY A 251 -16.50 7.88 -1.20
N ASN A 252 -15.97 8.65 -0.23
CA ASN A 252 -14.77 9.46 -0.39
C ASN A 252 -13.61 9.01 0.52
N ALA A 253 -13.67 7.77 0.97
CA ALA A 253 -12.67 7.05 1.73
C ALA A 253 -12.27 5.75 1.01
N SER A 254 -11.04 5.27 1.26
CA SER A 254 -10.63 3.95 0.81
C SER A 254 -11.40 2.84 1.54
N GLY A 255 -11.45 1.65 0.94
CA GLY A 255 -12.12 0.49 1.53
C GLY A 255 -11.24 -0.31 2.49
N ILE A 256 -11.89 -1.31 3.10
CA ILE A 256 -11.25 -2.42 3.82
C ILE A 256 -11.03 -3.52 2.79
N ASN A 257 -9.79 -3.97 2.61
CA ASN A 257 -9.42 -4.79 1.46
C ASN A 257 -8.41 -5.89 1.81
N ASP A 258 -8.34 -6.88 0.93
CA ASP A 258 -7.37 -7.97 0.96
C ASP A 258 -6.46 -7.86 -0.26
N GLY A 259 -5.17 -8.13 -0.11
CA GLY A 259 -4.24 -8.12 -1.23
C GLY A 259 -2.78 -8.32 -0.83
N ALA A 260 -1.94 -8.61 -1.82
CA ALA A 260 -0.51 -8.77 -1.68
C ALA A 260 0.23 -8.21 -2.91
N ALA A 261 1.46 -7.75 -2.72
CA ALA A 261 2.32 -7.28 -3.80
C ALA A 261 3.79 -7.56 -3.48
N ALA A 262 4.59 -7.80 -4.50
CA ALA A 262 6.02 -8.05 -4.37
C ALA A 262 6.81 -7.46 -5.54
N LEU A 263 8.02 -7.01 -5.23
CA LEU A 263 9.00 -6.50 -6.18
C LEU A 263 10.31 -7.29 -6.02
N LEU A 264 10.97 -7.56 -7.13
CA LEU A 264 12.35 -8.03 -7.17
C LEU A 264 13.29 -6.85 -7.33
N ILE A 265 14.18 -6.68 -6.37
CA ILE A 265 15.13 -5.55 -6.32
C ILE A 265 16.55 -6.10 -6.38
N ALA A 266 17.38 -5.56 -7.27
CA ALA A 266 18.72 -6.07 -7.55
C ALA A 266 19.79 -4.95 -7.55
N SER A 267 21.02 -5.32 -7.19
CA SER A 267 22.22 -4.51 -7.36
C SER A 267 22.72 -4.56 -8.82
N ASP A 268 23.72 -3.74 -9.14
CA ASP A 268 24.44 -3.80 -10.43
C ASP A 268 25.04 -5.20 -10.65
N GLU A 269 25.58 -5.82 -9.60
CA GLU A 269 26.20 -7.15 -9.66
C GLU A 269 25.16 -8.25 -9.96
N ALA A 270 24.02 -8.24 -9.29
CA ALA A 270 22.95 -9.22 -9.52
C ALA A 270 22.34 -9.04 -10.92
N VAL A 271 22.18 -7.80 -11.39
CA VAL A 271 21.75 -7.50 -12.76
C VAL A 271 22.64 -8.17 -13.78
N GLN A 272 23.97 -8.07 -13.62
CA GLN A 272 24.95 -8.70 -14.51
C GLN A 272 24.95 -10.23 -14.37
N ALA A 273 24.98 -10.74 -13.13
CA ALA A 273 25.09 -12.17 -12.85
C ALA A 273 23.92 -12.99 -13.44
N TYR A 274 22.72 -12.44 -13.38
CA TYR A 274 21.49 -13.14 -13.84
C TYR A 274 20.95 -12.59 -15.16
N ASN A 275 21.70 -11.68 -15.84
CA ASN A 275 21.27 -11.02 -17.09
C ASN A 275 19.85 -10.43 -16.96
N LEU A 276 19.62 -9.70 -15.86
CA LEU A 276 18.32 -9.07 -15.58
C LEU A 276 18.17 -7.77 -16.37
N LYS A 277 16.91 -7.37 -16.57
CA LYS A 277 16.58 -6.10 -17.23
C LYS A 277 16.01 -5.12 -16.20
N PRO A 278 16.81 -4.14 -15.74
CA PRO A 278 16.31 -3.11 -14.85
C PRO A 278 15.17 -2.32 -15.48
N ARG A 279 14.06 -2.17 -14.77
CA ARG A 279 12.91 -1.37 -15.19
C ARG A 279 12.97 0.05 -14.62
N ALA A 280 13.35 0.18 -13.36
CA ALA A 280 13.58 1.47 -12.71
C ALA A 280 14.68 1.39 -11.67
N LYS A 281 15.27 2.54 -11.36
CA LYS A 281 16.23 2.74 -10.26
C LYS A 281 15.51 3.42 -9.09
N ILE A 282 15.70 2.93 -7.88
CA ILE A 282 15.22 3.60 -6.66
C ILE A 282 16.17 4.73 -6.30
N ILE A 283 15.71 5.97 -6.42
CA ILE A 283 16.53 7.17 -6.21
C ILE A 283 16.71 7.46 -4.73
N ALA A 284 15.62 7.67 -4.02
CA ALA A 284 15.63 8.02 -2.61
C ALA A 284 14.30 7.64 -1.94
N SER A 285 14.33 7.55 -0.62
CA SER A 285 13.17 7.35 0.22
C SER A 285 13.32 8.07 1.54
N ILE A 286 12.20 8.47 2.16
CA ILE A 286 12.20 9.13 3.46
C ILE A 286 10.90 8.85 4.19
N ALA A 287 10.96 8.81 5.52
CA ALA A 287 9.81 8.86 6.39
C ALA A 287 9.87 10.09 7.30
N VAL A 288 8.72 10.61 7.67
CA VAL A 288 8.55 11.77 8.57
C VAL A 288 7.47 11.50 9.60
N GLY A 289 7.51 12.22 10.73
CA GLY A 289 6.43 12.26 11.72
C GLY A 289 5.67 13.56 11.64
N VAL A 290 4.38 13.50 11.97
CA VAL A 290 3.48 14.64 12.16
C VAL A 290 2.60 14.38 13.38
N GLU A 291 1.81 15.37 13.80
CA GLU A 291 0.80 15.17 14.84
C GLU A 291 -0.17 14.03 14.49
N PRO A 292 -0.38 13.03 15.36
CA PRO A 292 -1.19 11.83 15.05
C PRO A 292 -2.61 12.14 14.56
N ARG A 293 -3.25 13.16 15.10
CA ARG A 293 -4.63 13.53 14.75
C ARG A 293 -4.82 14.07 13.32
N ILE A 294 -3.72 14.49 12.68
CA ILE A 294 -3.71 14.95 11.27
C ILE A 294 -2.77 14.09 10.41
N MET A 295 -2.66 12.81 10.73
CA MET A 295 -1.75 11.88 10.06
C MET A 295 -1.90 11.90 8.53
N GLY A 296 -3.10 12.18 8.02
CA GLY A 296 -3.39 12.23 6.59
C GLY A 296 -2.57 13.29 5.83
N PHE A 297 -2.13 14.35 6.50
CA PHE A 297 -1.32 15.41 5.90
C PHE A 297 0.18 15.04 5.77
N ALA A 298 0.64 13.98 6.42
CA ALA A 298 2.05 13.61 6.48
C ALA A 298 2.77 13.41 5.13
N PRO A 299 2.12 13.01 4.02
CA PRO A 299 2.77 12.96 2.71
C PRO A 299 3.33 14.31 2.26
N ALA A 300 2.70 15.44 2.57
CA ALA A 300 3.17 16.76 2.15
C ALA A 300 4.59 17.09 2.66
N PRO A 301 4.88 17.05 3.97
CA PRO A 301 6.25 17.25 4.46
C PRO A 301 7.20 16.12 4.03
N ALA A 302 6.72 14.87 3.85
CA ALA A 302 7.56 13.78 3.36
C ALA A 302 8.05 14.06 1.93
N ILE A 303 7.14 14.45 1.03
CA ILE A 303 7.44 14.77 -0.37
C ILE A 303 8.41 15.95 -0.46
N LYS A 304 8.13 17.06 0.23
CA LYS A 304 9.01 18.25 0.23
C LYS A 304 10.42 17.91 0.70
N LYS A 305 10.55 17.13 1.77
CA LYS A 305 11.83 16.71 2.31
C LYS A 305 12.56 15.75 1.38
N LEU A 306 11.85 14.82 0.74
CA LEU A 306 12.43 13.86 -0.20
C LEU A 306 12.95 14.54 -1.47
N LEU A 307 12.18 15.43 -2.07
CA LEU A 307 12.58 16.19 -3.26
C LEU A 307 13.85 17.00 -2.98
N LYS A 308 13.91 17.70 -1.83
CA LYS A 308 15.13 18.40 -1.41
C LYS A 308 16.32 17.46 -1.25
N GLN A 309 16.14 16.30 -0.62
CA GLN A 309 17.19 15.30 -0.43
C GLN A 309 17.72 14.72 -1.76
N ALA A 310 16.82 14.50 -2.71
CA ALA A 310 17.13 13.96 -4.02
C ALA A 310 17.65 15.03 -5.01
N ASN A 311 17.63 16.30 -4.63
CA ASN A 311 17.91 17.45 -5.51
C ASN A 311 17.04 17.42 -6.78
N LEU A 312 15.76 17.14 -6.60
CA LEU A 312 14.73 17.11 -7.64
C LEU A 312 13.60 18.08 -7.28
N THR A 313 12.82 18.47 -8.29
CA THR A 313 11.63 19.30 -8.12
C THR A 313 10.34 18.54 -8.40
N LEU A 314 9.22 19.06 -7.97
CA LEU A 314 7.90 18.45 -8.18
C LEU A 314 7.51 18.44 -9.68
N GLU A 315 7.93 19.46 -10.42
CA GLU A 315 7.70 19.59 -11.86
C GLU A 315 8.37 18.47 -12.66
N GLN A 316 9.52 17.98 -12.19
CA GLN A 316 10.24 16.87 -12.81
C GLN A 316 9.57 15.52 -12.63
N MET A 317 8.58 15.41 -11.74
CA MET A 317 7.82 14.18 -11.56
C MET A 317 6.80 14.04 -12.70
N ASP A 318 6.87 12.94 -13.45
CA ASP A 318 5.92 12.60 -14.50
C ASP A 318 4.68 11.92 -13.93
N VAL A 319 4.87 11.15 -12.85
CA VAL A 319 3.81 10.42 -12.15
C VAL A 319 3.94 10.63 -10.64
N ILE A 320 2.81 10.85 -9.98
CA ILE A 320 2.71 10.93 -8.52
C ILE A 320 1.63 9.92 -8.08
N GLU A 321 2.04 8.82 -7.48
CA GLU A 321 1.14 7.88 -6.83
C GLU A 321 1.01 8.28 -5.35
N LEU A 322 -0.05 8.98 -5.02
CA LEU A 322 -0.43 9.38 -3.67
C LEU A 322 -1.54 8.46 -3.17
N ASN A 323 -1.30 7.69 -2.11
CA ASN A 323 -2.34 6.84 -1.57
C ASN A 323 -3.55 7.64 -1.09
N GLU A 324 -4.72 7.27 -1.58
CA GLU A 324 -6.00 7.91 -1.26
C GLU A 324 -6.66 7.20 -0.08
N ALA A 325 -6.10 7.32 1.12
CA ALA A 325 -6.78 6.80 2.31
C ALA A 325 -8.13 7.50 2.49
N PHE A 326 -8.16 8.81 2.24
CA PHE A 326 -9.34 9.67 2.23
C PHE A 326 -9.16 10.79 1.20
N ALA A 327 -10.24 11.23 0.55
CA ALA A 327 -10.20 12.37 -0.37
C ALA A 327 -9.77 13.66 0.34
N ALA A 328 -10.23 13.88 1.58
CA ALA A 328 -9.82 15.02 2.41
C ALA A 328 -8.30 15.13 2.54
N GLN A 329 -7.66 14.00 2.84
CA GLN A 329 -6.21 13.91 3.00
C GLN A 329 -5.47 14.13 1.68
N ALA A 330 -5.94 13.52 0.60
CA ALA A 330 -5.30 13.65 -0.70
C ALA A 330 -5.35 15.10 -1.19
N LEU A 331 -6.50 15.77 -1.08
CA LEU A 331 -6.69 17.17 -1.44
C LEU A 331 -5.86 18.12 -0.58
N ALA A 332 -5.79 17.92 0.74
CA ALA A 332 -4.94 18.71 1.60
C ALA A 332 -3.46 18.65 1.18
N VAL A 333 -2.98 17.44 0.82
CA VAL A 333 -1.61 17.23 0.36
C VAL A 333 -1.36 17.86 -1.01
N THR A 334 -2.22 17.63 -2.00
CA THR A 334 -2.03 18.16 -3.37
C THR A 334 -2.07 19.68 -3.38
N ARG A 335 -3.00 20.28 -2.64
CA ARG A 335 -3.10 21.76 -2.50
C ARG A 335 -1.88 22.37 -1.82
N ASP A 336 -1.35 21.75 -0.78
CA ASP A 336 -0.12 22.19 -0.08
C ASP A 336 1.14 22.09 -0.97
N LEU A 337 1.12 21.16 -1.93
CA LEU A 337 2.15 21.02 -2.95
C LEU A 337 1.95 21.93 -4.17
N GLY A 338 0.88 22.71 -4.22
CA GLY A 338 0.55 23.61 -5.34
C GLY A 338 0.03 22.87 -6.59
N LEU A 339 -0.47 21.65 -6.43
CA LEU A 339 -1.03 20.85 -7.53
C LEU A 339 -2.55 21.11 -7.65
N PRO A 340 -3.11 21.17 -8.86
CA PRO A 340 -4.55 21.17 -9.08
C PRO A 340 -5.22 19.91 -8.47
N ASP A 341 -6.46 20.04 -8.01
CA ASP A 341 -7.23 18.94 -7.41
C ASP A 341 -7.44 17.77 -8.39
N ASP A 342 -7.49 18.04 -9.68
CA ASP A 342 -7.65 17.08 -10.79
C ASP A 342 -6.36 16.81 -11.56
N SER A 343 -5.20 17.15 -10.99
CA SER A 343 -3.89 16.99 -11.64
C SER A 343 -3.76 15.64 -12.36
N ALA A 344 -3.43 15.69 -13.65
CA ALA A 344 -3.26 14.51 -14.47
C ALA A 344 -2.02 13.67 -14.08
N LYS A 345 -1.07 14.25 -13.32
CA LYS A 345 0.10 13.56 -12.81
C LYS A 345 -0.20 12.73 -11.55
N VAL A 346 -1.25 13.09 -10.80
CA VAL A 346 -1.62 12.43 -9.54
C VAL A 346 -2.59 11.31 -9.82
N ASN A 347 -2.22 10.08 -9.48
CA ASN A 347 -3.03 8.88 -9.61
C ASN A 347 -3.72 8.80 -10.99
N PRO A 348 -2.96 8.77 -12.09
CA PRO A 348 -3.53 8.82 -13.46
C PRO A 348 -4.45 7.64 -13.77
N ASN A 349 -4.28 6.52 -13.05
CA ASN A 349 -5.08 5.31 -13.19
C ASN A 349 -6.08 5.11 -12.02
N GLY A 350 -6.35 6.17 -11.26
CA GLY A 350 -7.12 6.10 -10.02
C GLY A 350 -6.27 5.63 -8.84
N GLY A 351 -6.83 5.69 -7.64
CA GLY A 351 -6.11 5.35 -6.41
C GLY A 351 -6.96 4.51 -5.44
N ALA A 352 -6.60 4.55 -4.16
CA ALA A 352 -7.14 3.63 -3.17
C ALA A 352 -8.65 3.79 -2.88
N ILE A 353 -9.24 4.94 -3.14
CA ILE A 353 -10.70 5.13 -3.04
C ILE A 353 -11.40 4.18 -4.01
N ALA A 354 -10.88 4.00 -5.21
CA ALA A 354 -11.42 3.12 -6.22
C ALA A 354 -10.85 1.69 -6.14
N LEU A 355 -9.53 1.53 -5.99
CA LEU A 355 -8.84 0.24 -6.04
C LEU A 355 -8.88 -0.51 -4.71
N GLY A 356 -9.00 0.20 -3.59
CA GLY A 356 -8.89 -0.37 -2.25
C GLY A 356 -7.53 -0.15 -1.58
N HIS A 357 -7.47 -0.47 -0.27
CA HIS A 357 -6.30 -0.18 0.57
C HIS A 357 -5.96 -1.34 1.53
N PRO A 358 -5.51 -2.51 1.01
CA PRO A 358 -4.92 -3.53 1.88
C PRO A 358 -3.60 -2.98 2.45
N LEU A 359 -3.58 -2.67 3.75
CA LEU A 359 -2.56 -1.82 4.39
C LEU A 359 -1.13 -2.22 4.03
N GLY A 360 -0.76 -3.47 4.34
CA GLY A 360 0.60 -3.96 4.11
C GLY A 360 1.01 -4.09 2.65
N ALA A 361 0.07 -4.18 1.71
CA ALA A 361 0.34 -4.32 0.27
C ALA A 361 0.37 -2.98 -0.48
N SER A 362 -0.31 -1.95 0.04
CA SER A 362 -0.59 -0.72 -0.70
C SER A 362 0.65 0.03 -1.18
N GLY A 363 1.70 0.11 -0.36
CA GLY A 363 2.93 0.80 -0.75
C GLY A 363 3.63 0.16 -1.95
N ALA A 364 3.66 -1.17 -2.00
CA ALA A 364 4.20 -1.92 -3.15
C ALA A 364 3.32 -1.76 -4.39
N ARG A 365 1.98 -1.69 -4.24
CA ARG A 365 1.07 -1.37 -5.34
C ARG A 365 1.36 0.01 -5.92
N LEU A 366 1.55 1.04 -5.09
CA LEU A 366 1.90 2.38 -5.59
C LEU A 366 3.13 2.34 -6.51
N VAL A 367 4.19 1.67 -6.07
CA VAL A 367 5.43 1.57 -6.86
C VAL A 367 5.22 0.75 -8.14
N THR A 368 4.46 -0.34 -8.09
CA THR A 368 4.15 -1.19 -9.25
C THR A 368 3.36 -0.41 -10.30
N THR A 369 2.30 0.29 -9.88
CA THR A 369 1.46 1.10 -10.77
C THR A 369 2.25 2.28 -11.37
N ALA A 370 3.03 2.98 -10.54
CA ALA A 370 3.89 4.08 -10.98
C ALA A 370 4.91 3.64 -12.04
N LEU A 371 5.56 2.49 -11.81
CA LEU A 371 6.51 1.90 -12.75
C LEU A 371 5.87 1.60 -14.11
N ASN A 372 4.72 0.91 -14.10
CA ASN A 372 3.98 0.59 -15.34
C ASN A 372 3.51 1.86 -16.06
N GLN A 373 3.11 2.89 -15.33
CA GLN A 373 2.71 4.17 -15.91
C GLN A 373 3.90 4.89 -16.57
N LEU A 374 5.07 4.92 -15.94
CA LEU A 374 6.29 5.49 -16.54
C LEU A 374 6.67 4.77 -17.84
N GLU A 375 6.60 3.44 -17.87
CA GLU A 375 6.89 2.65 -19.08
C GLU A 375 5.90 2.93 -20.20
N GLN A 376 4.62 3.06 -19.87
CA GLN A 376 3.57 3.30 -20.87
C GLN A 376 3.65 4.70 -21.48
N THR A 377 4.01 5.69 -20.70
CA THR A 377 4.06 7.11 -21.12
C THR A 377 5.43 7.57 -21.60
N GLY A 378 6.47 6.78 -21.37
CA GLY A 378 7.85 7.19 -21.59
C GLY A 378 8.37 8.18 -20.55
N GLY A 379 7.64 8.40 -19.45
CA GLY A 379 8.04 9.26 -18.34
C GLY A 379 9.33 8.81 -17.67
N ARG A 380 10.01 9.71 -16.96
CA ARG A 380 11.29 9.45 -16.31
C ARG A 380 11.16 9.20 -14.82
N TYR A 381 10.52 10.11 -14.08
CA TYR A 381 10.45 10.07 -12.63
C TYR A 381 9.04 9.81 -12.13
N ALA A 382 8.92 8.94 -11.14
CA ALA A 382 7.70 8.79 -10.37
C ALA A 382 7.98 8.95 -8.87
N LEU A 383 7.02 9.58 -8.18
CA LEU A 383 7.00 9.76 -6.75
C LEU A 383 5.83 8.98 -6.17
N CYS A 384 6.11 8.09 -5.20
CA CYS A 384 5.12 7.34 -4.46
C CYS A 384 5.08 7.84 -3.02
N SER A 385 3.92 8.16 -2.48
CA SER A 385 3.79 8.63 -1.11
C SER A 385 2.48 8.20 -0.46
N MET A 386 2.51 8.07 0.86
CA MET A 386 1.32 7.72 1.64
C MET A 386 1.39 8.20 3.07
N CYS A 387 0.21 8.49 3.62
CA CYS A 387 0.02 8.72 5.05
C CYS A 387 0.01 7.39 5.81
N ILE A 388 0.30 7.46 7.09
CA ILE A 388 0.45 6.30 7.96
C ILE A 388 -0.18 6.64 9.30
N GLY A 389 -1.01 5.75 9.80
CA GLY A 389 -1.62 5.89 11.12
C GLY A 389 -0.61 6.24 12.22
N VAL A 390 -1.08 6.85 13.30
CA VAL A 390 -0.24 7.34 14.41
C VAL A 390 0.74 8.46 13.98
N GLY A 391 0.40 9.20 12.91
CA GLY A 391 1.11 10.44 12.55
C GLY A 391 2.43 10.26 11.83
N GLN A 392 2.49 9.45 10.77
CA GLN A 392 3.67 9.36 9.93
C GLN A 392 3.32 9.50 8.45
N GLY A 393 4.34 9.80 7.63
CA GLY A 393 4.28 9.77 6.17
C GLY A 393 5.56 9.18 5.61
N ILE A 394 5.46 8.55 4.47
CA ILE A 394 6.59 7.97 3.73
C ILE A 394 6.50 8.38 2.26
N ALA A 395 7.66 8.63 1.65
CA ALA A 395 7.77 8.90 0.23
C ALA A 395 8.98 8.21 -0.37
N LEU A 396 8.89 7.85 -1.66
CA LEU A 396 9.92 7.18 -2.43
C LEU A 396 9.90 7.69 -3.88
N ILE A 397 11.07 7.90 -4.49
CA ILE A 397 11.21 8.28 -5.90
C ILE A 397 11.88 7.15 -6.65
N ILE A 398 11.33 6.81 -7.81
CA ILE A 398 11.93 5.92 -8.81
C ILE A 398 12.23 6.67 -10.10
N GLU A 399 13.28 6.25 -10.81
CA GLU A 399 13.65 6.72 -12.12
C GLU A 399 13.59 5.55 -13.11
N ARG A 400 12.82 5.66 -14.17
CA ARG A 400 12.75 4.62 -15.22
C ARG A 400 14.11 4.48 -15.90
N VAL A 401 14.58 3.24 -16.06
CA VAL A 401 15.76 2.92 -16.88
C VAL A 401 15.34 2.95 -18.35
N ILE A 402 16.14 3.65 -19.17
CA ILE A 402 15.89 3.84 -20.62
C ILE A 402 16.70 2.84 -21.42
#